data_9dd615881ca1a64081caa6a20098ff3c
#
_entry.id   9dd615881ca1a64081caa6a20098ff3c
#
_cell.length_a   1.000
_cell.length_b   1.000
_cell.length_c   1.000
_cell.angle_alpha   90.00
_cell.angle_beta   90.00
_cell.angle_gamma   90.00
#
_symmetry.space_group_name_H-M   'P 1'
#
loop_
_entity.id
_entity.type
_entity.pdbx_description
1 polymer ?
#
loop_
_entity_poly.entity_id
_entity_poly.type
_entity_poly.pdbx_seq_one_letter_code
_entity_poly.pdbx_strand_id
1 'polypeptide(L)'
;MSFFRNVVLNFKNKDDVEEYLESYQKLVPTQKGVGLEDFFICRLSDTSLLIFCTIDTEENGKKIIEFADNWRQENKFEITDSMVLDGKLEGYYNLRD
;
A
#
# COMPACT_ATOMS: atom_id res chain seq x y z
N MET A 1 -2.55 -16.27 -10.40
CA MET A 1 -2.07 -16.49 -9.03
C MET A 1 -1.65 -15.16 -8.42
N SER A 2 -2.14 -14.87 -7.21
CA SER A 2 -1.96 -13.56 -6.61
C SER A 2 -0.61 -13.41 -5.92
N PHE A 3 -0.14 -12.20 -5.89
CA PHE A 3 1.06 -11.79 -5.17
C PHE A 3 0.68 -10.82 -4.07
N PHE A 4 1.53 -10.72 -3.06
CA PHE A 4 1.31 -9.74 -2.00
C PHE A 4 2.51 -8.82 -1.84
N ARG A 5 2.23 -7.64 -1.30
CA ARG A 5 3.26 -6.71 -0.87
C ARG A 5 2.90 -6.14 0.48
N ASN A 6 3.83 -6.22 1.41
CA ASN A 6 3.79 -5.54 2.69
C ASN A 6 4.83 -4.44 2.69
N VAL A 7 4.46 -3.26 3.14
CA VAL A 7 5.42 -2.20 3.31
C VAL A 7 5.13 -1.42 4.59
N VAL A 8 6.19 -1.14 5.36
CA VAL A 8 6.10 -0.26 6.52
C VAL A 8 6.60 1.10 6.11
N LEU A 9 5.75 2.10 6.26
CA LEU A 9 6.05 3.49 5.92
C LEU A 9 6.25 4.28 7.20
N ASN A 10 7.39 4.95 7.28
CA ASN A 10 7.70 5.83 8.41
C ASN A 10 7.65 7.28 7.95
N PHE A 11 6.95 8.10 8.72
CA PHE A 11 6.74 9.51 8.43
C PHE A 11 7.48 10.38 9.43
N LYS A 12 7.68 11.63 9.07
CA LYS A 12 8.38 12.60 9.90
C LYS A 12 7.58 12.97 11.14
N ASN A 13 6.25 13.09 11.01
CA ASN A 13 5.38 13.48 12.11
C ASN A 13 3.98 12.94 11.91
N LYS A 14 3.13 13.10 12.93
CA LYS A 14 1.76 12.62 12.91
C LYS A 14 0.89 13.31 11.86
N ASP A 15 1.09 14.59 11.65
CA ASP A 15 0.28 15.35 10.68
C ASP A 15 0.50 14.85 9.26
N ASP A 16 1.72 14.45 8.92
CA ASP A 16 2.03 13.86 7.61
C ASP A 16 1.31 12.53 7.43
N VAL A 17 1.18 11.72 8.49
CA VAL A 17 0.42 10.47 8.44
C VAL A 17 -1.06 10.75 8.13
N GLU A 18 -1.65 11.73 8.82
CA GLU A 18 -3.06 12.07 8.60
C GLU A 18 -3.30 12.57 7.18
N GLU A 19 -2.42 13.41 6.67
CA GLU A 19 -2.50 13.91 5.31
C GLU A 19 -2.36 12.78 4.28
N TYR A 20 -1.43 11.87 4.52
CA TYR A 20 -1.22 10.71 3.65
C TYR A 20 -2.47 9.82 3.62
N LEU A 21 -3.05 9.52 4.79
CA LEU A 21 -4.24 8.68 4.88
C LEU A 21 -5.42 9.31 4.15
N GLU A 22 -5.64 10.61 4.32
CA GLU A 22 -6.72 11.32 3.63
C GLU A 22 -6.55 11.25 2.11
N SER A 23 -5.33 11.49 1.64
CA SER A 23 -5.02 11.44 0.21
C SER A 23 -5.15 10.03 -0.35
N TYR A 24 -4.71 9.04 0.42
CA TYR A 24 -4.73 7.64 0.00
C TYR A 24 -6.15 7.09 -0.12
N GLN A 25 -7.08 7.54 0.73
CA GLN A 25 -8.48 7.14 0.63
C GLN A 25 -9.10 7.53 -0.71
N LYS A 26 -8.64 8.61 -1.30
CA LYS A 26 -9.09 9.05 -2.62
C LYS A 26 -8.38 8.32 -3.75
N LEU A 27 -7.13 7.95 -3.53
CA LEU A 27 -6.30 7.32 -4.55
C LEU A 27 -6.64 5.85 -4.77
N VAL A 28 -6.78 5.07 -3.69
CA VAL A 28 -6.91 3.62 -3.76
C VAL A 28 -8.07 3.16 -4.64
N PRO A 29 -9.28 3.74 -4.55
CA PRO A 29 -10.38 3.33 -5.41
C PRO A 29 -10.10 3.51 -6.91
N THR A 30 -9.22 4.44 -7.28
CA THR A 30 -8.87 4.65 -8.69
C THR A 30 -8.02 3.51 -9.25
N GLN A 31 -7.47 2.66 -8.38
CA GLN A 31 -6.63 1.53 -8.77
C GLN A 31 -7.44 0.24 -8.95
N LYS A 32 -8.74 0.30 -8.78
CA LYS A 32 -9.62 -0.82 -9.07
C LYS A 32 -9.58 -1.12 -10.57
N GLY A 33 -9.40 -2.40 -10.91
CA GLY A 33 -9.36 -2.82 -12.31
C GLY A 33 -7.96 -2.83 -12.92
N VAL A 34 -6.93 -2.39 -12.17
CA VAL A 34 -5.53 -2.45 -12.66
C VAL A 34 -4.74 -3.59 -12.02
N GLY A 35 -5.44 -4.53 -11.39
CA GLY A 35 -4.84 -5.72 -10.78
C GLY A 35 -4.80 -5.71 -9.27
N LEU A 36 -5.12 -4.61 -8.61
CA LEU A 36 -5.18 -4.54 -7.16
C LEU A 36 -6.45 -5.24 -6.67
N GLU A 37 -6.30 -6.27 -5.84
CA GLU A 37 -7.41 -7.09 -5.36
C GLU A 37 -7.84 -6.70 -3.95
N ASP A 38 -6.90 -6.73 -3.00
CA ASP A 38 -7.15 -6.36 -1.60
C ASP A 38 -6.16 -5.30 -1.17
N PHE A 39 -6.62 -4.44 -0.26
CA PHE A 39 -5.77 -3.37 0.24
C PHE A 39 -6.12 -3.05 1.68
N PHE A 40 -5.12 -3.09 2.56
CA PHE A 40 -5.28 -2.79 3.98
C PHE A 40 -4.25 -1.77 4.40
N ILE A 41 -4.67 -0.82 5.23
CA ILE A 41 -3.78 0.13 5.90
C ILE A 41 -3.97 -0.01 7.39
N CYS A 42 -2.90 -0.25 8.12
CA CYS A 42 -2.90 -0.38 9.57
C CYS A 42 -1.99 0.67 10.17
N ARG A 43 -2.42 1.29 11.26
CA ARG A 43 -1.58 2.22 12.00
C ARG A 43 -0.75 1.45 13.01
N LEU A 44 0.57 1.58 12.93
CA LEU A 44 1.50 0.96 13.87
C LEU A 44 1.86 1.88 15.03
N SER A 45 1.95 3.18 14.75
CA SER A 45 2.26 4.22 15.72
C SER A 45 1.76 5.56 15.18
N ASP A 46 2.02 6.64 15.91
CA ASP A 46 1.64 7.98 15.46
C ASP A 46 2.32 8.36 14.14
N THR A 47 3.47 7.75 13.84
CA THR A 47 4.26 8.11 12.66
C THR A 47 4.52 6.95 11.71
N SER A 48 3.89 5.79 11.91
CA SER A 48 4.15 4.62 11.07
C SER A 48 2.86 3.92 10.64
N LEU A 49 2.84 3.51 9.37
CA LEU A 49 1.75 2.74 8.79
C LEU A 49 2.28 1.43 8.22
N LEU A 50 1.46 0.39 8.31
CA LEU A 50 1.67 -0.86 7.56
C LEU A 50 0.65 -0.89 6.43
N ILE A 51 1.12 -1.09 5.21
CA ILE A 51 0.27 -1.31 4.06
C ILE A 51 0.44 -2.74 3.59
N PHE A 52 -0.67 -3.44 3.44
CA PHE A 52 -0.71 -4.78 2.86
C PHE A 52 -1.64 -4.76 1.66
N CYS A 53 -1.20 -5.29 0.54
CA CYS A 53 -2.07 -5.43 -0.62
C CYS A 53 -1.80 -6.76 -1.34
N THR A 54 -2.82 -7.24 -2.02
CA THR A 54 -2.72 -8.38 -2.92
C THR A 54 -2.97 -7.92 -4.35
N ILE A 55 -2.26 -8.54 -5.27
CA ILE A 55 -2.25 -8.14 -6.68
C ILE A 55 -2.37 -9.40 -7.52
N ASP A 56 -3.11 -9.31 -8.62
CA ASP A 56 -3.42 -10.49 -9.45
C ASP A 56 -2.20 -11.08 -10.14
N THR A 57 -1.28 -10.26 -10.64
CA THR A 57 -0.08 -10.73 -11.32
C THR A 57 1.15 -9.93 -10.89
N GLU A 58 2.33 -10.54 -11.03
CA GLU A 58 3.60 -9.86 -10.76
C GLU A 58 3.80 -8.65 -11.68
N GLU A 59 3.41 -8.76 -12.93
CA GLU A 59 3.51 -7.66 -13.89
C GLU A 59 2.68 -6.46 -13.46
N ASN A 60 1.42 -6.68 -13.08
CA ASN A 60 0.59 -5.60 -12.56
C ASN A 60 1.13 -5.04 -11.24
N GLY A 61 1.75 -5.89 -10.43
CA GLY A 61 2.40 -5.46 -9.20
C GLY A 61 3.50 -4.42 -9.45
N LYS A 62 4.32 -4.64 -10.45
CA LYS A 62 5.38 -3.69 -10.82
C LYS A 62 4.80 -2.34 -11.24
N LYS A 63 3.71 -2.37 -12.00
CA LYS A 63 3.02 -1.15 -12.45
C LYS A 63 2.42 -0.38 -11.28
N ILE A 64 1.81 -1.08 -10.34
CA ILE A 64 1.19 -0.48 -9.16
C ILE A 64 2.25 0.16 -8.27
N ILE A 65 3.37 -0.53 -8.06
CA ILE A 65 4.50 -0.02 -7.26
C ILE A 65 5.07 1.26 -7.90
N GLU A 66 5.30 1.23 -9.20
CA GLU A 66 5.81 2.40 -9.93
C GLU A 66 4.84 3.57 -9.82
N PHE A 67 3.55 3.31 -9.99
CA PHE A 67 2.52 4.33 -9.83
C PHE A 67 2.55 4.94 -8.42
N ALA A 68 2.64 4.11 -7.38
CA ALA A 68 2.66 4.57 -6.00
C ALA A 68 3.89 5.43 -5.71
N ASP A 69 5.05 5.01 -6.20
CA ASP A 69 6.30 5.75 -6.02
C ASP A 69 6.23 7.12 -6.69
N ASN A 70 5.73 7.18 -7.91
CA ASN A 70 5.55 8.43 -8.64
C ASN A 70 4.56 9.35 -7.93
N TRP A 71 3.46 8.80 -7.43
CA TRP A 71 2.46 9.57 -6.71
C TRP A 71 3.02 10.20 -5.44
N ARG A 72 3.83 9.44 -4.68
CA ARG A 72 4.47 9.97 -3.47
C ARG A 72 5.44 11.11 -3.79
N GLN A 73 6.21 10.98 -4.87
CA GLN A 73 7.13 12.01 -5.30
C GLN A 73 6.40 13.27 -5.75
N GLU A 74 5.33 13.12 -6.51
CA GLU A 74 4.52 14.24 -6.99
C GLU A 74 3.85 15.00 -5.84
N ASN A 75 3.44 14.30 -4.80
CA ASN A 75 2.79 14.89 -3.63
C ASN A 75 3.79 15.27 -2.53
N LYS A 76 5.08 15.06 -2.77
CA LYS A 76 6.18 15.47 -1.89
C LYS A 76 6.10 14.91 -0.47
N PHE A 77 5.59 13.69 -0.33
CA PHE A 77 5.61 13.02 0.97
C PHE A 77 7.02 12.54 1.30
N GLU A 78 7.50 12.92 2.48
CA GLU A 78 8.78 12.45 3.01
C GLU A 78 8.54 11.14 3.78
N ILE A 79 8.76 10.03 3.09
CA ILE A 79 8.46 8.70 3.63
C ILE A 79 9.70 7.83 3.49
N THR A 80 10.01 7.08 4.55
CA THR A 80 11.04 6.06 4.52
C THR A 80 10.41 4.68 4.60
N ASP A 81 10.66 3.84 3.62
CA ASP A 81 10.26 2.44 3.65
C ASP A 81 11.23 1.69 4.56
N SER A 82 10.77 1.23 5.73
CA SER A 82 11.64 0.52 6.67
C SER A 82 11.62 -0.99 6.47
N MET A 83 10.57 -1.51 5.83
CA MET A 83 10.43 -2.94 5.55
C MET A 83 9.57 -3.11 4.32
N VAL A 84 10.06 -3.88 3.37
CA VAL A 84 9.31 -4.24 2.16
C VAL A 84 9.38 -5.75 2.01
N LEU A 85 8.23 -6.41 2.01
CA LEU A 85 8.12 -7.85 1.86
C LEU A 85 7.18 -8.15 0.70
N ASP A 86 7.70 -8.79 -0.32
CA ASP A 86 6.94 -9.21 -1.48
C ASP A 86 6.95 -10.72 -1.56
N GLY A 87 5.88 -11.31 -2.05
CA GLY A 87 5.82 -12.75 -2.20
C GLY A 87 4.59 -13.20 -2.94
N LYS A 88 4.43 -14.50 -3.01
CA LYS A 88 3.34 -15.18 -3.68
C LYS A 88 2.29 -15.55 -2.64
N LEU A 89 1.04 -15.21 -2.91
CA LEU A 89 -0.05 -15.56 -2.02
C LEU A 89 -0.36 -17.05 -2.13
N GLU A 90 -0.30 -17.77 -1.02
CA GLU A 90 -0.56 -19.22 -0.99
C GLU A 90 -1.99 -19.55 -0.60
N GLY A 91 -2.70 -18.66 0.10
CA GLY A 91 -4.07 -18.90 0.49
C GLY A 91 -4.80 -17.63 0.91
N TYR A 92 -6.10 -17.61 0.69
CA TYR A 92 -6.97 -16.54 1.14
C TYR A 92 -8.24 -17.15 1.70
N TYR A 93 -8.54 -16.83 2.95
CA TYR A 93 -9.69 -17.39 3.66
C TYR A 93 -10.56 -16.27 4.21
N ASN A 94 -11.79 -16.19 3.75
CA ASN A 94 -12.75 -15.21 4.27
C ASN A 94 -13.51 -15.84 5.44
N LEU A 95 -13.23 -15.38 6.66
CA LEU A 95 -13.82 -15.92 7.88
C LEU A 95 -14.91 -15.03 8.48
N ARG A 96 -15.34 -14.00 7.75
CA ARG A 96 -16.30 -13.03 8.28
C ARG A 96 -17.76 -13.37 8.02
N ASP A 97 -18.04 -14.41 7.28
CA ASP A 97 -19.42 -14.80 6.98
C ASP A 97 -20.10 -15.49 8.16
#